data_b50b34f7a18077b86f1dd16020b31493
#
_entry.id   b50b34f7a18077b86f1dd16020b31493
#
_cell.length_a   1.000
_cell.length_b   1.000
_cell.length_c   1.000
_cell.angle_alpha   90.00
_cell.angle_beta   90.00
_cell.angle_gamma   90.00
#
_symmetry.space_group_name_H-M   'P 1'
#
loop_
_entity.id
_entity.type
_entity.pdbx_description
1 polymer ?
#
loop_
_entity_poly.entity_id
_entity_poly.type
_entity_poly.pdbx_seq_one_letter_code
_entity_poly.pdbx_strand_id
1 'polypeptide(L)'
;FIACDNPYANELTHHLMAAFAEHERKMISERTTHALRAAKVRGVKLGTYGKTLAKQNKQKANQFALKLAPVVLDIRAQGVETIRGICNELNKRNIRTSRDNPFYPATTHALLERIDRLPSV
;
A
#
# COMPACT_ATOMS: atom_id res chain seq x y z
N PHE A 1 19.73 -20.77 -13.28
CA PHE A 1 19.53 -19.33 -13.18
C PHE A 1 20.45 -18.66 -14.20
N ILE A 2 19.91 -17.86 -15.09
CA ILE A 2 20.66 -17.05 -16.04
C ILE A 2 20.32 -15.59 -15.74
N ALA A 3 21.32 -14.79 -15.37
CA ALA A 3 21.13 -13.36 -15.20
C ALA A 3 21.12 -12.68 -16.57
N CYS A 4 20.05 -11.93 -16.87
CA CYS A 4 19.89 -11.28 -18.19
C CYS A 4 20.95 -10.22 -18.48
N ASP A 5 21.52 -9.63 -17.43
CA ASP A 5 22.57 -8.60 -17.47
C ASP A 5 23.99 -9.16 -17.49
N ASN A 6 24.16 -10.44 -17.14
CA ASN A 6 25.45 -11.14 -17.20
C ASN A 6 25.28 -12.63 -17.54
N PRO A 7 25.04 -12.98 -18.82
CA PRO A 7 24.77 -14.36 -19.25
C PRO A 7 25.98 -15.28 -19.15
N TYR A 8 27.19 -14.73 -18.99
CA TYR A 8 28.44 -15.50 -18.87
C TYR A 8 28.89 -15.71 -17.42
N ALA A 9 28.10 -15.22 -16.44
CA ALA A 9 28.43 -15.42 -15.04
C ALA A 9 28.30 -16.91 -14.67
N ASN A 10 29.34 -17.46 -14.09
CA ASN A 10 29.33 -18.81 -13.53
C ASN A 10 28.69 -18.80 -12.12
N GLU A 11 28.44 -19.98 -11.57
CA GLU A 11 27.84 -20.16 -10.24
C GLU A 11 28.64 -19.42 -9.14
N LEU A 12 29.96 -19.48 -9.18
CA LEU A 12 30.83 -18.77 -8.23
C LEU A 12 30.61 -17.24 -8.30
N THR A 13 30.50 -16.71 -9.52
CA THR A 13 30.25 -15.26 -9.72
C THR A 13 28.93 -14.84 -9.12
N HIS A 14 27.87 -15.66 -9.28
CA HIS A 14 26.57 -15.38 -8.67
C HIS A 14 26.63 -15.39 -7.13
N HIS A 15 27.33 -16.36 -6.53
CA HIS A 15 27.52 -16.41 -5.09
C HIS A 15 28.33 -15.22 -4.56
N LEU A 16 29.39 -14.81 -5.26
CA LEU A 16 30.16 -13.62 -4.90
C LEU A 16 29.30 -12.35 -4.97
N MET A 17 28.55 -12.17 -6.05
CA MET A 17 27.65 -10.99 -6.19
C MET A 17 26.58 -10.98 -5.09
N ALA A 18 26.00 -12.13 -4.74
CA ALA A 18 25.04 -12.23 -3.66
C ALA A 18 25.67 -11.85 -2.30
N ALA A 19 26.89 -12.33 -2.01
CA ALA A 19 27.62 -12.00 -0.79
C ALA A 19 27.95 -10.51 -0.72
N PHE A 20 28.38 -9.91 -1.83
CA PHE A 20 28.62 -8.44 -1.90
C PHE A 20 27.34 -7.65 -1.68
N ALA A 21 26.22 -8.03 -2.31
CA ALA A 21 24.94 -7.37 -2.14
C ALA A 21 24.44 -7.44 -0.68
N GLU A 22 24.62 -8.59 -0.02
CA GLU A 22 24.28 -8.75 1.39
C GLU A 22 25.15 -7.87 2.29
N HIS A 23 26.47 -7.85 2.05
CA HIS A 23 27.40 -6.99 2.77
C HIS A 23 27.07 -5.49 2.60
N GLU A 24 26.82 -5.06 1.36
CA GLU A 24 26.43 -3.67 1.07
C GLU A 24 25.13 -3.28 1.78
N ARG A 25 24.11 -4.16 1.75
CA ARG A 25 22.86 -3.96 2.48
C ARG A 25 23.10 -3.79 3.98
N LYS A 26 23.97 -4.60 4.58
CA LYS A 26 24.33 -4.49 6.00
C LYS A 26 25.02 -3.15 6.29
N MET A 27 25.98 -2.76 5.47
CA MET A 27 26.70 -1.48 5.62
C MET A 27 25.78 -0.27 5.50
N ILE A 28 24.82 -0.29 4.54
CA ILE A 28 23.80 0.76 4.39
C ILE A 28 22.91 0.83 5.64
N SER A 29 22.48 -0.33 6.16
CA SER A 29 21.66 -0.40 7.38
C SER A 29 22.38 0.17 8.60
N GLU A 30 23.64 -0.21 8.81
CA GLU A 30 24.47 0.30 9.90
C GLU A 30 24.69 1.81 9.78
N ARG A 31 25.08 2.31 8.60
CA ARG A 31 25.24 3.74 8.32
C ARG A 31 23.97 4.53 8.61
N THR A 32 22.82 4.03 8.16
CA THR A 32 21.52 4.65 8.41
C THR A 32 21.20 4.70 9.90
N THR A 33 21.43 3.58 10.61
CA THR A 33 21.21 3.50 12.06
C THR A 33 22.07 4.49 12.82
N HIS A 34 23.35 4.58 12.47
CA HIS A 34 24.28 5.55 13.07
C HIS A 34 23.84 7.00 12.80
N ALA A 35 23.46 7.31 11.56
CA ALA A 35 22.98 8.64 11.20
C ALA A 35 21.70 9.03 11.97
N LEU A 36 20.75 8.11 12.11
CA LEU A 36 19.53 8.33 12.87
C LEU A 36 19.79 8.48 14.37
N ARG A 37 20.74 7.72 14.94
CA ARG A 37 21.18 7.88 16.35
C ARG A 37 21.80 9.26 16.56
N ALA A 38 22.70 9.68 15.69
CA ALA A 38 23.31 10.99 15.75
C ALA A 38 22.27 12.13 15.60
N ALA A 39 21.27 11.96 14.74
CA ALA A 39 20.16 12.92 14.62
C ALA A 39 19.34 13.02 15.92
N LYS A 40 19.04 11.88 16.57
CA LYS A 40 18.35 11.86 17.87
C LYS A 40 19.15 12.58 18.97
N VAL A 41 20.46 12.37 19.03
CA VAL A 41 21.35 13.05 19.98
C VAL A 41 21.33 14.57 19.77
N ARG A 42 21.24 15.04 18.54
CA ARG A 42 21.04 16.46 18.21
C ARG A 42 19.63 17.00 18.49
N GLY A 43 18.75 16.19 19.06
CA GLY A 43 17.38 16.60 19.42
C GLY A 43 16.36 16.53 18.26
N VAL A 44 16.72 15.94 17.10
CA VAL A 44 15.81 15.80 15.97
C VAL A 44 14.74 14.76 16.31
N LYS A 45 13.47 15.17 16.32
CA LYS A 45 12.32 14.27 16.48
C LYS A 45 12.04 13.55 15.16
N LEU A 46 12.37 12.25 15.12
CA LEU A 46 12.13 11.40 13.96
C LEU A 46 10.65 11.03 13.85
N GLY A 47 10.17 10.84 12.62
CA GLY A 47 8.81 10.33 12.36
C GLY A 47 7.68 11.32 12.59
N THR A 48 7.96 12.59 12.83
CA THR A 48 6.93 13.63 13.04
C THR A 48 5.97 13.77 11.85
N TYR A 49 6.50 13.67 10.63
CA TYR A 49 5.70 13.73 9.41
C TYR A 49 4.76 12.53 9.26
N GLY A 50 5.09 11.37 9.84
CA GLY A 50 4.26 10.17 9.78
C GLY A 50 2.86 10.39 10.35
N LYS A 51 2.71 11.15 11.43
CA LYS A 51 1.41 11.48 12.02
C LYS A 51 0.56 12.35 11.09
N THR A 52 1.17 13.34 10.47
CA THR A 52 0.51 14.23 9.49
C THR A 52 0.09 13.45 8.25
N LEU A 53 0.98 12.62 7.72
CA LEU A 53 0.71 11.77 6.57
C LEU A 53 -0.40 10.76 6.85
N ALA A 54 -0.42 10.14 8.03
CA ALA A 54 -1.48 9.22 8.45
C ALA A 54 -2.85 9.92 8.49
N LYS A 55 -2.91 11.15 9.04
CA LYS A 55 -4.13 11.96 9.05
C LYS A 55 -4.61 12.30 7.64
N GLN A 56 -3.71 12.74 6.77
CA GLN A 56 -4.01 13.03 5.37
C GLN A 56 -4.51 11.80 4.60
N ASN A 57 -3.84 10.65 4.78
CA ASN A 57 -4.23 9.40 4.14
C ASN A 57 -5.61 8.93 4.62
N LYS A 58 -5.89 9.07 5.94
CA LYS A 58 -7.21 8.76 6.49
C LYS A 58 -8.29 9.67 5.89
N GLN A 59 -8.02 10.97 5.76
CA GLN A 59 -8.96 11.92 5.15
C GLN A 59 -9.23 11.59 3.67
N LYS A 60 -8.18 11.34 2.88
CA LYS A 60 -8.31 10.94 1.47
C LYS A 60 -9.13 9.66 1.32
N ALA A 61 -8.87 8.67 2.18
CA ALA A 61 -9.61 7.41 2.15
C ALA A 61 -11.08 7.58 2.56
N ASN A 62 -11.39 8.47 3.51
CA ASN A 62 -12.77 8.79 3.88
C ASN A 62 -13.50 9.52 2.75
N GLN A 63 -12.86 10.51 2.11
CA GLN A 63 -13.43 11.21 0.96
C GLN A 63 -13.71 10.26 -0.21
N PHE A 64 -12.80 9.33 -0.46
CA PHE A 64 -13.01 8.30 -1.48
C PHE A 64 -14.19 7.39 -1.14
N ALA A 65 -14.33 6.96 0.10
CA ALA A 65 -15.45 6.15 0.56
C ALA A 65 -16.79 6.90 0.43
N LEU A 66 -16.83 8.18 0.81
CA LEU A 66 -18.04 9.01 0.65
C LEU A 66 -18.45 9.17 -0.82
N LYS A 67 -17.49 9.32 -1.73
CA LYS A 67 -17.78 9.38 -3.17
C LYS A 67 -18.40 8.09 -3.71
N LEU A 68 -18.00 6.93 -3.17
CA LEU A 68 -18.50 5.63 -3.61
C LEU A 68 -19.72 5.16 -2.83
N ALA A 69 -20.06 5.76 -1.70
CA ALA A 69 -21.20 5.39 -0.89
C ALA A 69 -22.51 5.32 -1.69
N PRO A 70 -22.89 6.33 -2.51
CA PRO A 70 -24.13 6.24 -3.29
C PRO A 70 -24.11 5.10 -4.31
N VAL A 71 -22.96 4.80 -4.91
CA VAL A 71 -22.81 3.68 -5.85
C VAL A 71 -22.99 2.34 -5.15
N VAL A 72 -22.40 2.19 -3.96
CA VAL A 72 -22.55 0.97 -3.15
C VAL A 72 -23.99 0.78 -2.70
N LEU A 73 -24.67 1.86 -2.31
CA LEU A 73 -26.09 1.82 -1.94
C LEU A 73 -26.98 1.41 -3.12
N ASP A 74 -26.71 1.94 -4.33
CA ASP A 74 -27.40 1.53 -5.55
C ASP A 74 -27.19 0.04 -5.86
N ILE A 75 -25.99 -0.47 -5.72
CA ILE A 75 -25.68 -1.90 -5.91
C ILE A 75 -26.43 -2.77 -4.87
N ARG A 76 -26.47 -2.34 -3.61
CA ARG A 76 -27.22 -3.03 -2.56
C ARG A 76 -28.75 -3.00 -2.83
N ALA A 77 -29.28 -1.90 -3.33
CA ALA A 77 -30.68 -1.77 -3.72
C ALA A 77 -31.08 -2.72 -4.87
N GLN A 78 -30.12 -3.12 -5.71
CA GLN A 78 -30.30 -4.13 -6.76
C GLN A 78 -30.24 -5.58 -6.23
N GLY A 79 -30.17 -5.76 -4.90
CA GLY A 79 -30.16 -7.09 -4.26
C GLY A 79 -28.76 -7.73 -4.17
N VAL A 80 -27.68 -6.99 -4.45
CA VAL A 80 -26.32 -7.50 -4.35
C VAL A 80 -25.72 -7.12 -3.00
N GLU A 81 -25.75 -8.05 -2.04
CA GLU A 81 -25.26 -7.81 -0.65
C GLU A 81 -23.89 -8.40 -0.37
N THR A 82 -23.47 -9.41 -1.15
CA THR A 82 -22.20 -10.09 -0.89
C THR A 82 -21.00 -9.24 -1.28
N ILE A 83 -19.91 -9.33 -0.51
CA ILE A 83 -18.64 -8.63 -0.80
C ILE A 83 -18.14 -8.93 -2.22
N ARG A 84 -18.22 -10.21 -2.65
CA ARG A 84 -17.81 -10.62 -4.01
C ARG A 84 -18.73 -10.04 -5.07
N GLY A 85 -20.04 -10.02 -4.81
CA GLY A 85 -21.02 -9.44 -5.71
C GLY A 85 -20.78 -7.95 -5.92
N ILE A 86 -20.62 -7.18 -4.83
CA ILE A 86 -20.32 -5.74 -4.89
C ILE A 86 -18.97 -5.50 -5.59
N CYS A 87 -17.95 -6.31 -5.31
CA CYS A 87 -16.66 -6.25 -5.98
C CYS A 87 -16.79 -6.39 -7.51
N ASN A 88 -17.56 -7.39 -7.97
CA ASN A 88 -17.81 -7.63 -9.38
C ASN A 88 -18.58 -6.49 -10.04
N GLU A 89 -19.60 -5.96 -9.37
CA GLU A 89 -20.40 -4.83 -9.90
C GLU A 89 -19.58 -3.55 -9.99
N LEU A 90 -18.72 -3.25 -9.00
CA LEU A 90 -17.80 -2.11 -9.08
C LEU A 90 -16.86 -2.24 -10.27
N ASN A 91 -16.29 -3.42 -10.50
CA ASN A 91 -15.40 -3.69 -11.63
C ASN A 91 -16.12 -3.65 -12.99
N LYS A 92 -17.35 -4.17 -13.09
CA LYS A 92 -18.18 -4.08 -14.30
C LYS A 92 -18.48 -2.62 -14.68
N ARG A 93 -18.73 -1.77 -13.68
CA ARG A 93 -18.95 -0.33 -13.87
C ARG A 93 -17.64 0.45 -14.12
N ASN A 94 -16.51 -0.25 -14.31
CA ASN A 94 -15.16 0.33 -14.50
C ASN A 94 -14.73 1.28 -13.37
N ILE A 95 -15.26 1.10 -12.16
CA ILE A 95 -14.87 1.89 -11.00
C ILE A 95 -13.56 1.32 -10.46
N ARG A 96 -12.58 2.21 -10.30
CA ARG A 96 -11.24 1.86 -9.82
C ARG A 96 -11.02 2.29 -8.38
N THR A 97 -10.08 1.63 -7.72
CA THR A 97 -9.60 2.05 -6.40
C THR A 97 -8.89 3.41 -6.47
N SER A 98 -8.62 4.02 -5.34
CA SER A 98 -7.86 5.30 -5.26
C SER A 98 -6.44 5.23 -5.84
N ARG A 99 -5.93 4.03 -6.15
CA ARG A 99 -4.63 3.77 -6.79
C ARG A 99 -4.77 3.29 -8.23
N ASP A 100 -5.93 3.48 -8.83
CA ASP A 100 -6.26 3.07 -10.20
C ASP A 100 -6.18 1.55 -10.47
N ASN A 101 -6.31 0.75 -9.43
CA ASN A 101 -6.37 -0.71 -9.53
C ASN A 101 -7.82 -1.22 -9.54
N PRO A 102 -8.11 -2.42 -10.10
CA PRO A 102 -9.40 -3.06 -9.93
C PRO A 102 -9.68 -3.35 -8.45
N PHE A 103 -10.97 -3.47 -8.12
CA PHE A 103 -11.36 -3.91 -6.79
C PHE A 103 -11.14 -5.42 -6.63
N TYR A 104 -10.69 -5.80 -5.44
CA TYR A 104 -10.59 -7.18 -4.96
C TYR A 104 -11.45 -7.34 -3.70
N PRO A 105 -11.88 -8.55 -3.32
CA PRO A 105 -12.73 -8.75 -2.16
C PRO A 105 -12.22 -8.08 -0.87
N ALA A 106 -10.91 -8.14 -0.61
CA ALA A 106 -10.29 -7.50 0.55
C ALA A 106 -10.39 -5.96 0.51
N THR A 107 -10.16 -5.35 -0.64
CA THR A 107 -10.26 -3.88 -0.80
C THR A 107 -11.71 -3.43 -0.78
N THR A 108 -12.64 -4.24 -1.29
CA THR A 108 -14.07 -3.99 -1.22
C THR A 108 -14.55 -4.06 0.23
N HIS A 109 -14.15 -5.07 0.99
CA HIS A 109 -14.48 -5.17 2.42
C HIS A 109 -14.02 -3.93 3.19
N ALA A 110 -12.76 -3.51 3.01
CA ALA A 110 -12.23 -2.32 3.66
C ALA A 110 -12.99 -1.02 3.26
N LEU A 111 -13.49 -0.93 2.02
CA LEU A 111 -14.33 0.16 1.57
C LEU A 111 -15.70 0.15 2.29
N LEU A 112 -16.37 -1.01 2.35
CA LEU A 112 -17.67 -1.17 2.99
C LEU A 112 -17.59 -0.85 4.50
N GLU A 113 -16.64 -1.44 5.22
CA GLU A 113 -16.41 -1.10 6.63
C GLU A 113 -16.21 0.40 6.85
N ARG A 114 -15.53 1.06 5.91
CA ARG A 114 -15.30 2.50 6.01
C ARG A 114 -16.56 3.31 5.75
N ILE A 115 -17.38 2.92 4.76
CA ILE A 115 -18.67 3.55 4.49
C ILE A 115 -19.60 3.39 5.70
N ASP A 116 -19.67 2.20 6.28
CA ASP A 116 -20.55 1.90 7.41
C ASP A 116 -20.12 2.64 8.72
N ARG A 117 -18.84 3.03 8.84
CA ARG A 117 -18.31 3.84 9.97
C ARG A 117 -18.45 5.34 9.78
N LEU A 118 -18.72 5.81 8.58
CA LEU A 118 -18.91 7.23 8.34
C LEU A 118 -20.35 7.61 8.70
N PRO A 119 -20.56 8.76 9.35
CA PRO A 119 -21.92 9.22 9.61
C PRO A 119 -22.66 9.36 8.28
N SER A 120 -23.86 8.79 8.22
CA SER A 120 -24.77 8.95 7.10
C SER A 120 -25.04 10.43 6.86
N VAL A 121 -24.76 10.89 5.65
CA VAL A 121 -25.15 12.25 5.20
C VAL A 121 -26.64 12.23 4.85
#